data_997da77d2089864142c992df37b680b0
#
_entry.id   997da77d2089864142c992df37b680b0
#
_cell.length_a   1.000
_cell.length_b   1.000
_cell.length_c   1.000
_cell.angle_alpha   90.00
_cell.angle_beta   90.00
_cell.angle_gamma   90.00
#
_symmetry.space_group_name_H-M   'P 1'
#
loop_
_entity.id
_entity.type
_entity.pdbx_description
1 polymer ?
#
loop_
_entity_poly.entity_id
_entity_poly.type
_entity_poly.pdbx_seq_one_letter_code
_entity_poly.pdbx_strand_id
1 'polypeptide(L)'
;MTSENVSEYGRLTPMLAALEALVRCESPTEDVDACRNVVRLASDIATRVLGTPAEIKEIEGRPVFWWGAQNPEIVLLAHLDTVWPHGSYQPLWEVKGDVIRGPGVFDM
;
A
#
# COMPACT_ATOMS: atom_id res chain seq x y z
N MET A 1 30.51 -7.20 0.46
CA MET A 1 29.28 -6.47 0.83
C MET A 1 29.30 -6.19 2.34
N THR A 2 29.03 -4.95 2.74
CA THR A 2 29.02 -4.59 4.15
C THR A 2 27.73 -5.08 4.81
N SER A 3 27.72 -5.19 6.17
CA SER A 3 26.51 -5.56 6.90
C SER A 3 25.38 -4.54 6.73
N GLU A 4 25.70 -3.27 6.52
CA GLU A 4 24.73 -2.23 6.20
C GLU A 4 24.01 -2.50 4.88
N ASN A 5 24.77 -2.85 3.83
CA ASN A 5 24.20 -3.19 2.53
C ASN A 5 23.27 -4.41 2.61
N VAL A 6 23.66 -5.43 3.36
CA VAL A 6 22.85 -6.63 3.57
C VAL A 6 21.54 -6.27 4.25
N SER A 7 21.58 -5.40 5.28
CA SER A 7 20.40 -4.94 6.01
C SER A 7 19.46 -4.14 5.10
N GLU A 8 20.02 -3.27 4.25
CA GLU A 8 19.25 -2.47 3.29
C GLU A 8 18.52 -3.34 2.29
N TYR A 9 19.25 -4.27 1.66
CA TYR A 9 18.66 -5.22 0.71
C TYR A 9 17.65 -6.15 1.38
N GLY A 10 17.88 -6.53 2.62
CA GLY A 10 16.95 -7.34 3.40
C GLY A 10 15.62 -6.65 3.67
N ARG A 11 15.61 -5.32 3.78
CA ARG A 11 14.37 -4.52 3.91
C ARG A 11 13.68 -4.30 2.58
N LEU A 12 14.43 -4.10 1.52
CA LEU A 12 13.90 -3.80 0.19
C LEU A 12 13.00 -4.92 -0.33
N THR A 13 13.43 -6.17 -0.21
CA THR A 13 12.67 -7.31 -0.72
C THR A 13 11.27 -7.42 -0.12
N PRO A 14 11.07 -7.39 1.22
CA PRO A 14 9.72 -7.41 1.77
C PRO A 14 8.92 -6.15 1.47
N MET A 15 9.55 -5.00 1.35
CA MET A 15 8.88 -3.76 0.94
C MET A 15 8.34 -3.86 -0.48
N LEU A 16 9.14 -4.39 -1.40
CA LEU A 16 8.72 -4.59 -2.80
C LEU A 16 7.59 -5.62 -2.90
N ALA A 17 7.64 -6.68 -2.11
CA ALA A 17 6.58 -7.68 -2.08
C ALA A 17 5.25 -7.07 -1.57
N ALA A 18 5.31 -6.25 -0.54
CA ALA A 18 4.13 -5.54 -0.02
C ALA A 18 3.58 -4.56 -1.05
N LEU A 19 4.44 -3.79 -1.70
CA LEU A 19 4.05 -2.85 -2.74
C LEU A 19 3.38 -3.58 -3.91
N GLU A 20 3.95 -4.67 -4.37
CA GLU A 20 3.38 -5.48 -5.45
C GLU A 20 1.98 -5.99 -5.09
N ALA A 21 1.79 -6.48 -3.87
CA ALA A 21 0.49 -6.97 -3.41
C ALA A 21 -0.57 -5.86 -3.45
N LEU A 22 -0.21 -4.65 -2.98
CA LEU A 22 -1.10 -3.49 -3.02
C LEU A 22 -1.42 -3.07 -4.45
N VAL A 23 -0.43 -3.01 -5.32
CA VAL A 23 -0.60 -2.60 -6.73
C VAL A 23 -1.48 -3.59 -7.49
N ARG A 24 -1.31 -4.88 -7.26
CA ARG A 24 -2.14 -5.90 -7.91
C ARG A 24 -3.58 -5.93 -7.42
N CYS A 25 -3.85 -5.35 -6.25
CA CYS A 25 -5.19 -5.18 -5.73
C CYS A 25 -5.77 -3.88 -6.28
N GLU A 26 -6.30 -3.92 -7.50
CA GLU A 26 -6.81 -2.74 -8.18
C GLU A 26 -7.86 -2.02 -7.35
N SER A 27 -7.73 -0.69 -7.25
CA SER A 27 -8.56 0.12 -6.35
C SER A 27 -8.91 1.46 -7.00
N PRO A 28 -9.69 1.46 -8.09
CA PRO A 28 -10.17 2.72 -8.66
C PRO A 28 -10.97 3.51 -7.63
N THR A 29 -10.75 4.81 -7.56
CA THR A 29 -11.37 5.70 -6.57
C THR A 29 -12.90 5.54 -6.50
N GLU A 30 -13.55 5.33 -7.63
CA GLU A 30 -15.01 5.24 -7.71
C GLU A 30 -15.56 3.86 -7.29
N ASP A 31 -14.71 2.84 -7.27
CA ASP A 31 -15.11 1.50 -6.83
C ASP A 31 -14.84 1.35 -5.33
N VAL A 32 -15.83 1.67 -4.53
CA VAL A 32 -15.70 1.68 -3.06
C VAL A 32 -15.40 0.29 -2.51
N ASP A 33 -15.95 -0.76 -3.10
CA ASP A 33 -15.68 -2.13 -2.67
C ASP A 33 -14.23 -2.52 -2.94
N ALA A 34 -13.69 -2.12 -4.09
CA ALA A 34 -12.27 -2.31 -4.40
C ALA A 34 -11.39 -1.53 -3.42
N CYS A 35 -11.80 -0.33 -3.06
CA CYS A 35 -11.11 0.47 -2.03
C CYS A 35 -11.14 -0.21 -0.67
N ARG A 36 -12.25 -0.82 -0.30
CA ARG A 36 -12.34 -1.62 0.95
C ARG A 36 -11.38 -2.79 0.94
N ASN A 37 -11.25 -3.45 -0.19
CA ASN A 37 -10.34 -4.59 -0.34
C ASN A 37 -8.88 -4.17 -0.17
N VAL A 38 -8.45 -3.09 -0.80
CA VAL A 38 -7.06 -2.64 -0.69
C VAL A 38 -6.76 -2.08 0.71
N VAL A 39 -7.72 -1.42 1.34
CA VAL A 39 -7.56 -0.93 2.72
C VAL A 39 -7.41 -2.11 3.68
N ARG A 40 -8.20 -3.16 3.51
CA ARG A 40 -8.08 -4.37 4.32
C ARG A 40 -6.71 -5.04 4.13
N LEU A 41 -6.27 -5.15 2.90
CA LEU A 41 -4.94 -5.69 2.58
C LEU A 41 -3.83 -4.86 3.22
N ALA A 42 -3.90 -3.54 3.09
CA ALA A 42 -2.91 -2.63 3.68
C ALA A 42 -2.92 -2.72 5.21
N SER A 43 -4.09 -2.82 5.82
CA SER A 43 -4.24 -3.00 7.26
C SER A 43 -3.60 -4.32 7.73
N ASP A 44 -3.78 -5.39 6.98
CA ASP A 44 -3.18 -6.70 7.30
C ASP A 44 -1.66 -6.64 7.19
N ILE A 45 -1.13 -5.97 6.18
CA ILE A 45 0.31 -5.77 6.02
C ILE A 45 0.85 -4.93 7.17
N ALA A 46 0.20 -3.83 7.51
CA ALA A 46 0.60 -2.95 8.60
C ALA A 46 0.61 -3.69 9.94
N THR A 47 -0.42 -4.49 10.22
CA THR A 47 -0.51 -5.29 11.44
C THR A 47 0.67 -6.26 11.54
N ARG A 48 1.02 -6.91 10.44
CA ARG A 48 2.09 -7.88 10.39
C ARG A 48 3.47 -7.23 10.61
N VAL A 49 3.68 -6.07 9.98
CA VAL A 49 4.96 -5.36 10.04
C VAL A 49 5.15 -4.63 11.37
N LEU A 50 4.09 -4.01 11.88
CA LEU A 50 4.15 -3.14 13.05
C LEU A 50 3.81 -3.85 14.36
N GLY A 51 3.25 -5.05 14.28
CA GLY A 51 2.99 -5.89 15.46
C GLY A 51 1.74 -5.53 16.24
N THR A 52 1.02 -4.48 15.86
CA THR A 52 -0.23 -4.08 16.52
C THR A 52 -1.31 -3.85 15.46
N PRO A 53 -2.58 -4.19 15.76
CA PRO A 53 -3.66 -4.04 14.80
C PRO A 53 -3.91 -2.57 14.43
N ALA A 54 -4.20 -2.34 13.14
CA ALA A 54 -4.74 -1.08 12.68
C ALA A 54 -6.26 -1.07 12.91
N GLU A 55 -6.83 0.11 12.97
CA GLU A 55 -8.28 0.30 13.09
C GLU A 55 -8.84 0.70 11.71
N ILE A 56 -9.85 -0.01 11.23
CA ILE A 56 -10.51 0.31 9.98
C ILE A 56 -11.83 1.01 10.28
N LYS A 57 -12.04 2.17 9.67
CA LYS A 57 -13.25 2.98 9.82
C LYS A 57 -13.82 3.32 8.46
N GLU A 58 -15.13 3.59 8.43
CA GLU A 58 -15.80 4.19 7.27
C GLU A 58 -16.06 5.66 7.58
N ILE A 59 -15.57 6.55 6.76
CA ILE A 59 -15.78 8.00 6.88
C ILE A 59 -16.47 8.47 5.61
N GLU A 60 -17.70 8.95 5.74
CA GLU A 60 -18.55 9.38 4.63
C GLU A 60 -18.65 8.30 3.52
N GLY A 61 -18.77 7.03 3.95
CA GLY A 61 -18.90 5.89 3.03
C GLY A 61 -17.58 5.43 2.42
N ARG A 62 -16.46 5.99 2.84
CA ARG A 62 -15.12 5.63 2.35
C ARG A 62 -14.32 4.90 3.41
N PRO A 63 -13.59 3.84 3.05
CA PRO A 63 -12.77 3.09 4.01
C PRO A 63 -11.48 3.84 4.32
N VAL A 64 -11.12 3.86 5.60
CA VAL A 64 -9.87 4.43 6.09
C VAL A 64 -9.31 3.50 7.13
N PHE A 65 -8.00 3.26 7.13
CA PHE A 65 -7.38 2.64 8.28
C PHE A 65 -6.46 3.62 8.99
N TRP A 66 -6.44 3.51 10.29
CA TRP A 66 -5.62 4.30 11.18
C TRP A 66 -4.71 3.38 11.98
N TRP A 67 -3.45 3.73 12.04
CA TRP A 67 -2.51 3.06 12.91
C TRP A 67 -1.73 4.10 13.70
N GLY A 68 -1.63 3.92 15.02
CA GLY A 68 -0.85 4.80 15.88
C GLY A 68 -1.67 5.46 16.98
N ALA A 69 -1.12 6.54 17.52
CA ALA A 69 -1.71 7.25 18.66
C ALA A 69 -2.98 8.00 18.31
N GLN A 70 -3.85 8.17 19.30
CA GLN A 70 -5.11 8.92 19.14
C GLN A 70 -4.88 10.42 18.94
N ASN A 71 -3.86 10.97 19.60
CA ASN A 71 -3.50 12.39 19.52
C ASN A 71 -2.03 12.51 19.11
N PRO A 72 -1.70 12.22 17.84
CA PRO A 72 -0.31 12.27 17.40
C PRO A 72 0.17 13.70 17.18
N GLU A 73 1.45 13.92 17.38
CA GLU A 73 2.10 15.18 17.00
C GLU A 73 2.34 15.25 15.50
N ILE A 74 2.55 14.11 14.87
CA ILE A 74 2.81 13.99 13.43
C ILE A 74 1.86 12.96 12.85
N VAL A 75 1.22 13.31 11.74
CA VAL A 75 0.37 12.39 10.97
C VAL A 75 1.00 12.16 9.60
N LEU A 76 1.18 10.90 9.23
CA LEU A 76 1.52 10.52 7.87
C LEU A 76 0.24 10.17 7.15
N LEU A 77 -0.12 10.98 6.15
CA LEU A 77 -1.34 10.80 5.37
C LEU A 77 -0.99 10.27 3.99
N ALA A 78 -1.59 9.14 3.65
CA ALA A 78 -1.40 8.51 2.34
C ALA A 78 -2.74 8.06 1.79
N HIS A 79 -2.76 7.63 0.53
CA HIS A 79 -3.95 7.07 -0.08
C HIS A 79 -3.63 5.76 -0.78
N LEU A 80 -4.64 4.91 -0.95
CA LEU A 80 -4.51 3.58 -1.55
C LEU A 80 -5.32 3.44 -2.84
N ASP A 81 -6.22 4.38 -3.10
CA ASP A 81 -6.99 4.39 -4.34
C ASP A 81 -6.17 4.95 -5.50
N THR A 82 -6.59 4.63 -6.71
CA THR A 82 -5.94 5.11 -7.93
C THR A 82 -6.96 5.66 -8.91
N VAL A 83 -6.46 6.44 -9.88
CA VAL A 83 -7.30 6.98 -10.96
C VAL A 83 -7.51 5.97 -12.09
N TRP A 84 -6.85 4.82 -12.04
CA TRP A 84 -6.87 3.84 -13.12
C TRP A 84 -8.09 2.93 -13.04
N PRO A 85 -8.98 2.92 -14.05
CA PRO A 85 -10.07 1.95 -14.09
C PRO A 85 -9.56 0.51 -14.13
N HIS A 86 -10.39 -0.43 -13.67
CA HIS A 86 -10.04 -1.85 -13.70
C HIS A 86 -9.61 -2.29 -15.10
N GLY A 87 -8.49 -3.00 -15.17
CA GLY A 87 -7.97 -3.55 -16.42
C GLY A 87 -7.35 -2.54 -17.38
N SER A 88 -7.33 -1.24 -17.04
CA SER A 88 -6.82 -0.19 -17.93
C SER A 88 -5.30 -0.07 -17.96
N TYR A 89 -4.63 -0.61 -16.95
CA TYR A 89 -3.17 -0.56 -16.82
C TYR A 89 -2.61 -1.98 -16.87
N GLN A 90 -1.89 -2.31 -17.95
CA GLN A 90 -1.33 -3.66 -18.13
C GLN A 90 0.13 -3.57 -18.56
N PRO A 91 1.02 -4.43 -18.00
CA PRO A 91 0.74 -5.32 -16.89
C PRO A 91 0.59 -4.54 -15.56
N LEU A 92 -0.07 -5.15 -14.59
CA LEU A 92 -0.27 -4.52 -13.26
C LEU A 92 1.05 -4.30 -12.51
N TRP A 93 2.03 -5.13 -12.80
CA TRP A 93 3.32 -5.04 -12.14
C TRP A 93 4.41 -5.43 -13.11
N GLU A 94 5.38 -4.53 -13.30
CA GLU A 94 6.52 -4.79 -14.16
C GLU A 94 7.78 -4.24 -13.52
N VAL A 95 8.82 -5.08 -13.46
CA VAL A 95 10.13 -4.67 -12.97
C VAL A 95 11.14 -4.86 -14.11
N LYS A 96 11.82 -3.78 -14.48
CA LYS A 96 12.91 -3.79 -15.45
C LYS A 96 14.09 -3.03 -14.87
N GLY A 97 15.15 -3.77 -14.48
CA GLY A 97 16.30 -3.17 -13.82
C GLY A 97 15.88 -2.47 -12.54
N ASP A 98 16.10 -1.17 -12.46
CA ASP A 98 15.78 -0.35 -11.29
C ASP A 98 14.42 0.35 -11.41
N VAL A 99 13.64 0.02 -12.45
CA VAL A 99 12.35 0.69 -12.70
C VAL A 99 11.20 -0.26 -12.43
N ILE A 100 10.24 0.22 -11.66
CA ILE A 100 8.98 -0.48 -11.36
C ILE A 100 7.83 0.32 -11.97
N ARG A 101 6.92 -0.39 -12.64
CA ARG A 101 5.71 0.20 -13.24
C ARG A 101 4.47 -0.53 -12.77
N GLY A 102 3.44 0.22 -12.50
CA GLY A 102 2.14 -0.30 -12.10
C GLY A 102 1.18 0.83 -11.77
N PRO A 103 -0.12 0.56 -11.70
CA PRO A 103 -1.10 1.59 -11.37
C PRO A 103 -0.87 2.11 -9.94
N GLY A 104 -0.72 3.43 -9.80
CA GLY A 104 -0.53 4.09 -8.52
C GLY A 104 0.88 4.03 -7.95
N VAL A 105 1.80 3.31 -8.56
CA VAL A 105 3.17 3.12 -8.02
C VAL A 105 3.91 4.44 -7.82
N PHE A 106 3.74 5.38 -8.72
CA PHE A 106 4.43 6.68 -8.62
C PHE A 106 3.76 7.63 -7.63
N ASP A 107 2.46 7.47 -7.40
CA ASP A 107 1.61 8.44 -6.72
C ASP A 107 1.16 7.99 -5.33
N MET A 108 1.67 6.91 -4.82
CA MET A 108 1.29 6.39 -3.50
C MET A 108 1.97 7.11 -2.35
#